data_a2032bb402fd4071e33239594f95128a
#
_entry.id   a2032bb402fd4071e33239594f95128a
#
_cell.length_a   1.000
_cell.length_b   1.000
_cell.length_c   1.000
_cell.angle_alpha   90.00
_cell.angle_beta   90.00
_cell.angle_gamma   90.00
#
_symmetry.space_group_name_H-M   'P 1'
#
loop_
_entity.id
_entity.type
_entity.pdbx_description
1 polymer ?
#
loop_
_entity_poly.entity_id
_entity_poly.type
_entity_poly.pdbx_seq_one_letter_code
_entity_poly.pdbx_strand_id
1 'polypeptide(L)'
;MSKRDPTSVLLPTVEWGPVCEQLHAVLNEDDELLVLCDTPSDPVADRETPSGVDVVVAGEPSGCSGKANALACGMERASNDRFVWTDDDFDRGPAWLDRLITGSQRHGPTTLLPDFAGGGWWRLAKPALLMLLTVRTLLFERRNSGEAFPWGGCVAFHRDDLETSVDALVSDLRRSLSDDLVLDTHLRGCRRDPDLDATVRVEGSADAVYHRLVRYMRADHVHDGLEPELVLWSVVAVIALLFPLPAAAIATLAVGGALASVDQLRLDAVFAYPALLVLPVVIAMGIVVTDFEWTGRRYRVRAVDDVEVLDRDV
;
A
#
# COMPACT_ATOMS: atom_id res chain seq x y z
N MET A 1 -5.80 1.71 -32.44
CA MET A 1 -5.41 1.74 -31.03
C MET A 1 -4.46 2.90 -30.86
N SER A 2 -4.67 3.81 -29.91
CA SER A 2 -3.68 4.85 -29.60
C SER A 2 -2.41 4.15 -29.09
N LYS A 3 -1.24 4.61 -29.52
CA LYS A 3 0.05 4.12 -29.02
C LYS A 3 0.08 4.42 -27.51
N ARG A 4 0.50 3.45 -26.70
CA ARG A 4 0.74 3.63 -25.26
C ARG A 4 1.88 4.66 -25.09
N ASP A 5 1.72 5.60 -24.17
CA ASP A 5 2.79 6.56 -23.86
C ASP A 5 3.99 5.85 -23.24
N PRO A 6 5.22 6.30 -23.55
CA PRO A 6 6.42 5.84 -22.86
C PRO A 6 6.27 5.96 -21.35
N THR A 7 6.70 4.95 -20.62
CA THR A 7 6.41 4.81 -19.19
C THR A 7 7.64 4.38 -18.41
N SER A 8 7.90 5.02 -17.29
CA SER A 8 8.89 4.59 -16.30
C SER A 8 8.20 3.73 -15.23
N VAL A 9 8.58 2.45 -15.19
CA VAL A 9 8.09 1.49 -14.18
C VAL A 9 9.10 1.46 -13.03
N LEU A 10 8.65 1.81 -11.83
CA LEU A 10 9.46 1.88 -10.61
C LEU A 10 9.15 0.67 -9.73
N LEU A 11 10.15 -0.18 -9.53
CA LEU A 11 10.06 -1.43 -8.75
C LEU A 11 11.04 -1.42 -7.59
N PRO A 12 10.64 -1.03 -6.38
CA PRO A 12 11.44 -1.23 -5.17
C PRO A 12 11.61 -2.74 -4.90
N THR A 13 12.85 -3.24 -4.95
CA THR A 13 13.19 -4.62 -4.59
C THR A 13 14.70 -4.75 -4.37
N VAL A 14 15.09 -5.65 -3.46
CA VAL A 14 16.50 -5.95 -3.17
C VAL A 14 17.01 -7.18 -3.93
N GLU A 15 16.11 -7.93 -4.57
CA GLU A 15 16.41 -9.18 -5.28
C GLU A 15 15.89 -9.15 -6.72
N TRP A 16 16.62 -9.80 -7.62
CA TRP A 16 16.12 -10.05 -8.97
C TRP A 16 15.22 -11.28 -8.96
N GLY A 17 13.92 -11.04 -8.88
CA GLY A 17 12.92 -12.08 -8.84
C GLY A 17 12.14 -12.28 -10.15
N PRO A 18 11.20 -13.24 -10.15
CA PRO A 18 10.32 -13.48 -11.32
C PRO A 18 9.53 -12.24 -11.76
N VAL A 19 9.30 -11.30 -10.86
CA VAL A 19 8.60 -10.03 -11.14
C VAL A 19 9.42 -9.15 -12.09
N CYS A 20 10.75 -9.07 -11.90
CA CYS A 20 11.62 -8.32 -12.81
C CYS A 20 11.55 -8.88 -14.24
N GLU A 21 11.58 -10.22 -14.37
CA GLU A 21 11.45 -10.90 -15.67
C GLU A 21 10.08 -10.68 -16.30
N GLN A 22 9.02 -10.76 -15.52
CA GLN A 22 7.64 -10.52 -15.99
C GLN A 22 7.45 -9.09 -16.47
N LEU A 23 7.96 -8.10 -15.73
CA LEU A 23 7.87 -6.70 -16.11
C LEU A 23 8.68 -6.43 -17.36
N HIS A 24 9.95 -6.88 -17.41
CA HIS A 24 10.79 -6.72 -18.60
C HIS A 24 10.13 -7.31 -19.85
N ALA A 25 9.49 -8.50 -19.76
CA ALA A 25 8.85 -9.16 -20.90
C ALA A 25 7.64 -8.40 -21.49
N VAL A 26 7.07 -7.43 -20.76
CA VAL A 26 5.90 -6.63 -21.19
C VAL A 26 6.23 -5.16 -21.45
N LEU A 27 7.49 -4.74 -21.32
CA LEU A 27 7.94 -3.39 -21.69
C LEU A 27 7.86 -3.19 -23.20
N ASN A 28 7.47 -2.00 -23.64
CA ASN A 28 7.65 -1.55 -25.00
C ASN A 28 9.05 -0.95 -25.19
N GLU A 29 9.45 -0.70 -26.44
CA GLU A 29 10.76 -0.17 -26.79
C GLU A 29 11.11 1.17 -26.12
N ASP A 30 10.10 2.02 -25.89
CA ASP A 30 10.27 3.36 -25.30
C ASP A 30 10.02 3.36 -23.75
N ASP A 31 9.68 2.21 -23.15
CA ASP A 31 9.51 2.10 -21.70
C ASP A 31 10.85 1.83 -21.02
N GLU A 32 10.92 2.14 -19.73
CA GLU A 32 12.02 1.75 -18.86
C GLU A 32 11.52 1.07 -17.58
N LEU A 33 12.28 0.11 -17.08
CA LEU A 33 12.10 -0.47 -15.75
C LEU A 33 13.26 -0.03 -14.85
N LEU A 34 12.95 0.71 -13.81
CA LEU A 34 13.88 1.10 -12.77
C LEU A 34 13.72 0.15 -11.58
N VAL A 35 14.68 -0.75 -11.41
CA VAL A 35 14.76 -1.66 -10.25
C VAL A 35 15.50 -0.92 -9.15
N LEU A 36 14.79 -0.63 -8.06
CA LEU A 36 15.25 0.29 -7.03
C LEU A 36 15.66 -0.50 -5.79
N CYS A 37 16.95 -0.49 -5.45
CA CYS A 37 17.46 -1.13 -4.24
C CYS A 37 18.09 -0.12 -3.28
N ASP A 38 18.29 -0.53 -2.05
CA ASP A 38 18.74 0.39 -0.99
C ASP A 38 20.25 0.61 -1.01
N THR A 39 21.02 -0.47 -1.19
CA THR A 39 22.49 -0.42 -1.03
C THR A 39 23.22 -1.15 -2.14
N PRO A 40 24.52 -0.81 -2.36
CA PRO A 40 25.34 -1.56 -3.30
C PRO A 40 25.57 -3.04 -2.91
N SER A 41 25.28 -3.41 -1.66
CA SER A 41 25.39 -4.80 -1.18
C SER A 41 24.11 -5.62 -1.40
N ASP A 42 23.02 -5.02 -1.84
CA ASP A 42 21.79 -5.75 -2.13
C ASP A 42 22.01 -6.69 -3.35
N PRO A 43 21.44 -7.90 -3.32
CA PRO A 43 21.70 -8.91 -4.34
C PRO A 43 21.45 -8.47 -5.79
N VAL A 44 20.58 -7.48 -6.00
CA VAL A 44 20.26 -6.96 -7.33
C VAL A 44 21.24 -5.87 -7.81
N ALA A 45 22.01 -5.24 -6.91
CA ALA A 45 22.78 -4.03 -7.21
C ALA A 45 23.85 -4.21 -8.30
N ASP A 46 24.56 -5.34 -8.30
CA ASP A 46 25.64 -5.64 -9.27
C ASP A 46 25.17 -6.49 -10.46
N ARG A 47 23.86 -6.62 -10.66
CA ARG A 47 23.32 -7.48 -11.70
C ARG A 47 23.46 -6.83 -13.08
N GLU A 48 23.96 -7.60 -14.06
CA GLU A 48 23.82 -7.24 -15.47
C GLU A 48 22.36 -7.30 -15.89
N THR A 49 21.83 -6.19 -16.40
CA THR A 49 20.43 -6.02 -16.78
C THR A 49 20.23 -6.09 -18.28
N PRO A 50 19.07 -6.56 -18.76
CA PRO A 50 18.71 -6.47 -20.17
C PRO A 50 18.45 -5.02 -20.59
N SER A 51 18.36 -4.78 -21.90
CA SER A 51 18.02 -3.45 -22.44
C SER A 51 16.66 -2.95 -21.92
N GLY A 52 16.59 -1.68 -21.58
CA GLY A 52 15.38 -1.05 -21.01
C GLY A 52 15.20 -1.28 -19.51
N VAL A 53 16.18 -1.90 -18.84
CA VAL A 53 16.18 -2.10 -17.39
C VAL A 53 17.42 -1.52 -16.76
N ASP A 54 17.25 -0.66 -15.78
CA ASP A 54 18.34 -0.08 -14.98
C ASP A 54 18.16 -0.43 -13.51
N VAL A 55 19.28 -0.80 -12.84
CA VAL A 55 19.31 -0.91 -11.39
C VAL A 55 19.77 0.41 -10.80
N VAL A 56 18.99 0.93 -9.87
CA VAL A 56 19.26 2.21 -9.20
C VAL A 56 19.43 1.97 -7.71
N VAL A 57 20.60 2.32 -7.19
CA VAL A 57 20.89 2.27 -5.75
C VAL A 57 20.44 3.59 -5.12
N ALA A 58 19.39 3.52 -4.30
CA ALA A 58 18.77 4.70 -3.67
C ALA A 58 19.58 5.25 -2.48
N GLY A 59 20.44 4.44 -1.89
CA GLY A 59 21.11 4.75 -0.63
C GLY A 59 20.26 4.36 0.59
N GLU A 60 20.90 4.28 1.76
CA GLU A 60 20.21 3.99 3.02
C GLU A 60 19.14 5.05 3.32
N PRO A 61 17.90 4.64 3.69
CA PRO A 61 16.86 5.58 4.03
C PRO A 61 17.20 6.35 5.31
N SER A 62 16.90 7.64 5.30
CA SER A 62 17.08 8.51 6.45
C SER A 62 15.89 9.46 6.57
N GLY A 63 15.13 9.35 7.64
CA GLY A 63 13.91 10.14 7.83
C GLY A 63 12.68 9.64 7.05
N CYS A 64 12.78 8.48 6.39
CA CYS A 64 11.69 7.88 5.60
C CYS A 64 11.80 6.35 5.59
N SER A 65 10.80 5.67 5.01
CA SER A 65 10.90 4.23 4.76
C SER A 65 11.84 3.91 3.60
N GLY A 66 12.37 2.67 3.56
CA GLY A 66 13.18 2.17 2.44
C GLY A 66 12.43 2.29 1.11
N LYS A 67 11.15 1.88 1.08
CA LYS A 67 10.31 1.98 -0.11
C LYS A 67 10.12 3.43 -0.57
N ALA A 68 9.78 4.34 0.35
CA ALA A 68 9.60 5.75 0.01
C ALA A 68 10.91 6.39 -0.51
N ASN A 69 12.06 6.07 0.10
CA ASN A 69 13.38 6.51 -0.37
C ASN A 69 13.69 5.96 -1.78
N ALA A 70 13.44 4.68 -2.02
CA ALA A 70 13.63 4.04 -3.31
C ALA A 70 12.75 4.69 -4.40
N LEU A 71 11.46 4.88 -4.14
CA LEU A 71 10.55 5.56 -5.07
C LEU A 71 10.95 7.01 -5.33
N ALA A 72 11.38 7.76 -4.30
CA ALA A 72 11.91 9.11 -4.47
C ALA A 72 13.11 9.14 -5.42
N CYS A 73 14.06 8.22 -5.24
CA CYS A 73 15.22 8.09 -6.13
C CYS A 73 14.81 7.67 -7.54
N GLY A 74 13.87 6.75 -7.67
CA GLY A 74 13.31 6.32 -8.96
C GLY A 74 12.63 7.48 -9.71
N MET A 75 11.85 8.31 -9.03
CA MET A 75 11.19 9.49 -9.61
C MET A 75 12.19 10.53 -10.13
N GLU A 76 13.33 10.71 -9.42
CA GLU A 76 14.42 11.60 -9.87
C GLU A 76 15.15 11.08 -11.11
N ARG A 77 15.18 9.75 -11.30
CA ARG A 77 15.91 9.08 -12.39
C ARG A 77 15.03 8.81 -13.61
N ALA A 78 13.73 8.75 -13.42
CA ALA A 78 12.78 8.43 -14.47
C ALA A 78 12.87 9.38 -15.67
N SER A 79 12.96 8.81 -16.87
CA SER A 79 13.10 9.55 -18.13
C SER A 79 11.74 9.90 -18.77
N ASN A 80 10.67 9.20 -18.39
CA ASN A 80 9.34 9.39 -18.95
C ASN A 80 8.44 10.22 -18.01
N ASP A 81 7.40 10.81 -18.58
CA ASP A 81 6.42 11.63 -17.83
C ASP A 81 5.28 10.79 -17.24
N ARG A 82 5.15 9.53 -17.65
CA ARG A 82 4.21 8.57 -17.07
C ARG A 82 4.95 7.60 -16.16
N PHE A 83 4.40 7.42 -14.97
CA PHE A 83 4.98 6.59 -13.93
C PHE A 83 4.06 5.41 -13.61
N VAL A 84 4.66 4.26 -13.33
CA VAL A 84 4.01 3.13 -12.68
C VAL A 84 4.82 2.78 -11.45
N TRP A 85 4.20 2.83 -10.27
CA TRP A 85 4.78 2.26 -9.06
C TRP A 85 4.22 0.86 -8.86
N THR A 86 5.07 -0.08 -8.51
CA THR A 86 4.64 -1.46 -8.31
C THR A 86 5.53 -2.19 -7.29
N ASP A 87 4.88 -2.99 -6.41
CA ASP A 87 5.58 -3.87 -5.46
C ASP A 87 6.00 -5.18 -6.16
N ASP A 88 6.86 -5.96 -5.53
CA ASP A 88 7.36 -7.25 -6.04
C ASP A 88 6.64 -8.48 -5.47
N ASP A 89 5.64 -8.29 -4.60
CA ASP A 89 5.04 -9.33 -3.75
C ASP A 89 3.64 -9.81 -4.19
N PHE A 90 3.20 -9.51 -5.42
CA PHE A 90 1.92 -10.00 -5.95
C PHE A 90 2.01 -10.57 -7.36
N ASP A 91 1.11 -11.47 -7.68
CA ASP A 91 1.02 -12.07 -9.02
C ASP A 91 0.33 -11.12 -10.01
N ARG A 92 0.88 -11.00 -11.22
CA ARG A 92 0.40 -10.16 -12.32
C ARG A 92 0.01 -11.00 -13.52
N GLY A 93 -1.12 -10.69 -14.13
CA GLY A 93 -1.45 -11.22 -15.45
C GLY A 93 -0.61 -10.58 -16.57
N PRO A 94 -0.45 -11.22 -17.73
CA PRO A 94 0.41 -10.73 -18.81
C PRO A 94 -0.04 -9.38 -19.42
N ALA A 95 -1.31 -9.03 -19.30
CA ALA A 95 -1.86 -7.75 -19.79
C ALA A 95 -1.95 -6.66 -18.71
N TRP A 96 -1.43 -6.94 -17.51
CA TRP A 96 -1.57 -6.06 -16.35
C TRP A 96 -1.04 -4.66 -16.60
N LEU A 97 0.22 -4.54 -17.06
CA LEU A 97 0.88 -3.26 -17.28
C LEU A 97 0.18 -2.42 -18.35
N ASP A 98 -0.13 -3.03 -19.49
CA ASP A 98 -0.83 -2.34 -20.60
C ASP A 98 -2.20 -1.84 -20.17
N ARG A 99 -2.91 -2.62 -19.38
CA ARG A 99 -4.23 -2.26 -18.89
C ARG A 99 -4.17 -1.10 -17.91
N LEU A 100 -3.25 -1.17 -16.94
CA LEU A 100 -3.03 -0.11 -15.95
C LEU A 100 -2.68 1.22 -16.62
N ILE A 101 -1.72 1.21 -17.56
CA ILE A 101 -1.30 2.39 -18.30
C ILE A 101 -2.44 2.93 -19.18
N THR A 102 -3.14 2.05 -19.90
CA THR A 102 -4.30 2.47 -20.73
C THR A 102 -5.41 3.09 -19.89
N GLY A 103 -5.67 2.54 -18.71
CA GLY A 103 -6.60 3.11 -17.73
C GLY A 103 -6.19 4.54 -17.34
N SER A 104 -4.92 4.70 -16.96
CA SER A 104 -4.38 6.00 -16.59
C SER A 104 -4.38 7.01 -17.74
N GLN A 105 -4.09 6.59 -18.98
CA GLN A 105 -4.19 7.48 -20.16
C GLN A 105 -5.62 8.00 -20.43
N ARG A 106 -6.63 7.19 -20.11
CA ARG A 106 -8.03 7.52 -20.41
C ARG A 106 -8.72 8.28 -19.29
N HIS A 107 -8.35 8.03 -18.06
CA HIS A 107 -9.14 8.41 -16.90
C HIS A 107 -8.35 9.17 -15.82
N GLY A 108 -7.05 9.40 -16.03
CA GLY A 108 -6.14 9.93 -15.01
C GLY A 108 -5.60 8.84 -14.09
N PRO A 109 -5.07 9.18 -12.92
CA PRO A 109 -4.42 8.22 -12.03
C PRO A 109 -5.27 6.97 -11.81
N THR A 110 -4.66 5.81 -12.01
CA THR A 110 -5.36 4.51 -11.97
C THR A 110 -4.63 3.55 -11.06
N THR A 111 -5.38 2.89 -10.17
CA THR A 111 -4.92 1.89 -9.21
C THR A 111 -5.82 0.66 -9.21
N LEU A 112 -5.45 -0.35 -8.43
CA LEU A 112 -6.30 -1.48 -8.09
C LEU A 112 -6.52 -1.57 -6.58
N LEU A 113 -7.47 -2.38 -6.16
CA LEU A 113 -7.66 -2.74 -4.75
C LEU A 113 -7.05 -4.13 -4.51
N PRO A 114 -5.94 -4.24 -3.74
CA PRO A 114 -5.32 -5.53 -3.49
C PRO A 114 -6.16 -6.41 -2.55
N ASP A 115 -6.15 -7.72 -2.81
CA ASP A 115 -6.61 -8.72 -1.83
C ASP A 115 -5.43 -9.20 -0.98
N PHE A 116 -5.39 -8.80 0.27
CA PHE A 116 -4.43 -9.32 1.23
C PHE A 116 -4.88 -10.69 1.74
N ALA A 117 -4.31 -11.76 1.17
CA ALA A 117 -4.63 -13.14 1.50
C ALA A 117 -3.61 -13.74 2.48
N GLY A 118 -4.10 -14.30 3.58
CA GLY A 118 -3.24 -14.92 4.60
C GLY A 118 -4.00 -15.87 5.52
N GLY A 119 -3.26 -16.65 6.29
CA GLY A 119 -3.76 -17.56 7.31
C GLY A 119 -3.54 -17.03 8.73
N GLY A 120 -3.61 -17.92 9.73
CA GLY A 120 -3.25 -17.63 11.11
C GLY A 120 -3.98 -16.41 11.69
N TRP A 121 -3.23 -15.53 12.33
CA TRP A 121 -3.75 -14.31 12.96
C TRP A 121 -4.27 -13.28 11.94
N TRP A 122 -3.85 -13.36 10.67
CA TRP A 122 -4.39 -12.48 9.63
C TRP A 122 -5.89 -12.66 9.41
N ARG A 123 -6.44 -13.86 9.65
CA ARG A 123 -7.89 -14.11 9.60
C ARG A 123 -8.71 -13.28 10.57
N LEU A 124 -8.11 -12.87 11.70
CA LEU A 124 -8.73 -11.97 12.67
C LEU A 124 -8.46 -10.50 12.32
N ALA A 125 -7.24 -10.19 11.89
CA ALA A 125 -6.84 -8.83 11.54
C ALA A 125 -7.56 -8.28 10.31
N LYS A 126 -7.71 -9.07 9.23
CA LYS A 126 -8.37 -8.64 7.99
C LYS A 126 -9.79 -8.14 8.20
N PRO A 127 -10.72 -8.87 8.86
CA PRO A 127 -12.05 -8.34 9.18
C PRO A 127 -12.04 -7.07 10.02
N ALA A 128 -11.10 -6.94 10.98
CA ALA A 128 -10.97 -5.73 11.79
C ALA A 128 -10.60 -4.52 10.91
N LEU A 129 -9.59 -4.67 10.05
CA LEU A 129 -9.18 -3.61 9.10
C LEU A 129 -10.30 -3.27 8.12
N LEU A 130 -11.01 -4.26 7.57
CA LEU A 130 -12.15 -4.00 6.66
C LEU A 130 -13.26 -3.19 7.35
N MET A 131 -13.60 -3.49 8.59
CA MET A 131 -14.59 -2.72 9.36
C MET A 131 -14.11 -1.29 9.60
N LEU A 132 -12.85 -1.13 10.03
CA LEU A 132 -12.25 0.18 10.26
C LEU A 132 -12.27 1.02 8.99
N LEU A 133 -11.70 0.50 7.89
CA LEU A 133 -11.62 1.20 6.61
C LEU A 133 -13.01 1.53 6.04
N THR A 134 -13.97 0.60 6.12
CA THR A 134 -15.33 0.85 5.63
C THR A 134 -15.99 1.99 6.39
N VAL A 135 -15.93 1.99 7.72
CA VAL A 135 -16.54 3.04 8.54
C VAL A 135 -15.79 4.36 8.36
N ARG A 136 -14.47 4.33 8.26
CA ARG A 136 -13.66 5.52 8.00
C ARG A 136 -14.05 6.17 6.67
N THR A 137 -14.10 5.40 5.58
CA THR A 137 -14.53 5.90 4.27
C THR A 137 -15.94 6.49 4.30
N LEU A 138 -16.87 5.86 5.03
CA LEU A 138 -18.26 6.34 5.09
C LEU A 138 -18.45 7.58 5.96
N LEU A 139 -17.68 7.75 7.04
CA LEU A 139 -17.92 8.78 8.05
C LEU A 139 -16.90 9.93 8.03
N PHE A 140 -15.67 9.67 7.66
CA PHE A 140 -14.56 10.60 7.82
C PHE A 140 -13.89 11.01 6.51
N GLU A 141 -13.85 10.14 5.50
CA GLU A 141 -13.25 10.49 4.21
C GLU A 141 -14.21 11.31 3.36
N ARG A 142 -13.73 12.47 2.89
CA ARG A 142 -14.46 13.35 1.97
C ARG A 142 -14.02 13.13 0.52
N ARG A 143 -13.90 11.87 0.10
CA ARG A 143 -13.60 11.59 -1.30
C ARG A 143 -14.83 11.81 -2.18
N ASN A 144 -14.60 12.31 -3.38
CA ASN A 144 -15.67 12.38 -4.38
C ASN A 144 -16.11 10.96 -4.77
N SER A 145 -17.37 10.79 -5.14
CA SER A 145 -17.87 9.48 -5.56
C SER A 145 -17.08 8.96 -6.78
N GLY A 146 -16.43 7.81 -6.62
CA GLY A 146 -15.62 7.16 -7.66
C GLY A 146 -14.11 7.37 -7.53
N GLU A 147 -13.63 8.16 -6.58
CA GLU A 147 -12.21 8.25 -6.25
C GLU A 147 -11.78 7.08 -5.38
N ALA A 148 -10.59 6.56 -5.67
CA ALA A 148 -9.95 5.48 -4.93
C ALA A 148 -8.68 5.98 -4.25
N PHE A 149 -8.32 5.35 -3.14
CA PHE A 149 -7.02 5.55 -2.53
C PHE A 149 -5.92 4.96 -3.43
N PRO A 150 -4.87 5.70 -3.80
CA PRO A 150 -3.79 5.18 -4.63
C PRO A 150 -2.98 4.15 -3.83
N TRP A 151 -2.96 2.91 -4.27
CA TRP A 151 -2.10 1.89 -3.68
C TRP A 151 -0.73 1.91 -4.36
N GLY A 152 0.32 2.31 -3.66
CA GLY A 152 1.69 2.41 -4.19
C GLY A 152 2.30 1.06 -4.61
N GLY A 153 1.66 -0.07 -4.27
CA GLY A 153 2.00 -1.39 -4.82
C GLY A 153 1.50 -1.58 -6.26
N CYS A 154 0.55 -0.74 -6.73
CA CYS A 154 0.07 -0.76 -8.12
C CYS A 154 -0.68 0.53 -8.45
N VAL A 155 0.02 1.52 -8.97
CA VAL A 155 -0.58 2.77 -9.42
C VAL A 155 0.11 3.28 -10.67
N ALA A 156 -0.66 3.79 -11.62
CA ALA A 156 -0.16 4.53 -12.79
C ALA A 156 -0.71 5.94 -12.82
N PHE A 157 0.16 6.91 -13.10
CA PHE A 157 -0.19 8.32 -13.21
C PHE A 157 0.75 9.05 -14.16
N HIS A 158 0.33 10.18 -14.67
CA HIS A 158 1.17 11.08 -15.45
C HIS A 158 1.65 12.25 -14.58
N ARG A 159 2.77 12.86 -14.94
CA ARG A 159 3.30 14.04 -14.23
C ARG A 159 2.27 15.15 -14.07
N ASP A 160 1.43 15.37 -15.07
CA ASP A 160 0.37 16.40 -15.06
C ASP A 160 -0.83 16.04 -14.15
N ASP A 161 -0.90 14.81 -13.67
CA ASP A 161 -1.92 14.39 -12.70
C ASP A 161 -1.58 14.85 -11.27
N LEU A 162 -0.32 15.28 -11.04
CA LEU A 162 0.09 15.82 -9.75
C LEU A 162 -0.47 17.23 -9.53
N GLU A 163 -0.98 17.48 -8.33
CA GLU A 163 -1.37 18.85 -7.90
C GLU A 163 -0.16 19.73 -7.59
N THR A 164 0.99 19.11 -7.42
CA THR A 164 2.26 19.74 -7.08
C THR A 164 3.33 19.32 -8.11
N SER A 165 4.58 19.69 -7.89
CA SER A 165 5.67 19.23 -8.75
C SER A 165 6.18 17.83 -8.33
N VAL A 166 6.86 17.15 -9.26
CA VAL A 166 7.59 15.90 -8.94
C VAL A 166 8.61 16.14 -7.82
N ASP A 167 9.28 17.30 -7.80
CA ASP A 167 10.25 17.63 -6.75
C ASP A 167 9.59 17.73 -5.37
N ALA A 168 8.35 18.24 -5.30
CA ALA A 168 7.58 18.30 -4.06
C ALA A 168 7.20 16.88 -3.59
N LEU A 169 6.71 16.04 -4.49
CA LEU A 169 6.41 14.63 -4.19
C LEU A 169 7.67 13.90 -3.69
N VAL A 170 8.79 14.04 -4.36
CA VAL A 170 10.09 13.45 -3.97
C VAL A 170 10.52 13.94 -2.59
N SER A 171 10.40 15.25 -2.33
CA SER A 171 10.73 15.84 -1.03
C SER A 171 9.90 15.25 0.11
N ASP A 172 8.61 15.02 -0.12
CA ASP A 172 7.70 14.46 0.88
C ASP A 172 7.90 12.96 1.08
N LEU A 173 8.19 12.20 0.01
CA LEU A 173 8.59 10.79 0.11
C LEU A 173 9.84 10.61 0.98
N ARG A 174 10.84 11.49 0.86
CA ARG A 174 12.08 11.43 1.65
C ARG A 174 11.91 11.77 3.13
N ARG A 175 10.70 12.11 3.57
CA ARG A 175 10.38 12.45 4.97
C ARG A 175 9.23 11.61 5.52
N SER A 176 8.73 10.64 4.76
CA SER A 176 7.53 9.89 5.13
C SER A 176 7.78 8.39 5.29
N LEU A 177 6.95 7.78 6.13
CA LEU A 177 6.88 6.33 6.23
C LEU A 177 6.10 5.73 5.05
N SER A 178 4.98 6.33 4.66
CA SER A 178 4.01 5.76 3.72
C SER A 178 4.06 6.47 2.38
N ASP A 179 4.50 5.76 1.34
CA ASP A 179 4.43 6.18 -0.05
C ASP A 179 2.99 6.40 -0.52
N ASP A 180 2.06 5.53 -0.12
CA ASP A 180 0.64 5.60 -0.47
C ASP A 180 -0.01 6.90 0.02
N LEU A 181 0.18 7.24 1.30
CA LEU A 181 -0.40 8.43 1.92
C LEU A 181 0.20 9.70 1.33
N VAL A 182 1.51 9.71 1.07
CA VAL A 182 2.14 10.85 0.37
C VAL A 182 1.56 11.00 -1.02
N LEU A 183 1.51 9.92 -1.82
CA LEU A 183 1.00 9.99 -3.17
C LEU A 183 -0.45 10.48 -3.22
N ASP A 184 -1.29 10.07 -2.26
CA ASP A 184 -2.68 10.49 -2.14
C ASP A 184 -2.83 12.02 -1.96
N THR A 185 -1.89 12.66 -1.26
CA THR A 185 -1.90 14.12 -1.09
C THR A 185 -1.43 14.89 -2.32
N HIS A 186 -0.77 14.23 -3.26
CA HIS A 186 -0.23 14.84 -4.47
C HIS A 186 -1.04 14.56 -5.74
N LEU A 187 -1.91 13.54 -5.75
CA LEU A 187 -2.67 13.15 -6.94
C LEU A 187 -4.04 13.81 -7.02
N ARG A 188 -4.45 14.17 -8.24
CA ARG A 188 -5.83 14.56 -8.55
C ARG A 188 -6.64 13.32 -8.86
N GLY A 189 -7.49 12.92 -7.93
CA GLY A 189 -8.52 11.92 -8.13
C GLY A 189 -8.05 10.60 -8.74
N CYS A 190 -7.64 9.66 -7.91
CA CYS A 190 -7.27 8.32 -8.37
C CYS A 190 -8.53 7.48 -8.63
N ARG A 191 -8.50 6.59 -9.62
CA ARG A 191 -9.60 5.66 -9.95
C ARG A 191 -9.15 4.23 -9.82
N ARG A 192 -10.07 3.39 -9.33
CA ARG A 192 -9.87 1.94 -9.34
C ARG A 192 -10.26 1.37 -10.71
N ASP A 193 -9.38 0.56 -11.31
CA ASP A 193 -9.78 -0.34 -12.40
C ASP A 193 -10.36 -1.63 -11.78
N PRO A 194 -11.66 -1.91 -11.95
CA PRO A 194 -12.31 -3.06 -11.33
C PRO A 194 -11.90 -4.41 -11.94
N ASP A 195 -11.30 -4.39 -13.13
CA ASP A 195 -10.88 -5.60 -13.84
C ASP A 195 -9.37 -5.89 -13.61
N LEU A 196 -8.67 -5.07 -12.81
CA LEU A 196 -7.36 -5.36 -12.30
C LEU A 196 -7.48 -5.90 -10.88
N ASP A 197 -6.90 -7.07 -10.66
CA ASP A 197 -6.80 -7.71 -9.36
C ASP A 197 -5.36 -8.04 -9.01
N ALA A 198 -5.05 -8.01 -7.73
CA ALA A 198 -3.78 -8.44 -7.16
C ALA A 198 -4.05 -9.17 -5.85
N THR A 199 -3.41 -10.30 -5.67
CA THR A 199 -3.40 -11.00 -4.39
C THR A 199 -2.02 -10.88 -3.77
N VAL A 200 -1.94 -10.13 -2.66
CA VAL A 200 -0.75 -9.99 -1.84
C VAL A 200 -0.79 -11.07 -0.76
N ARG A 201 0.24 -11.89 -0.69
CA ARG A 201 0.33 -12.93 0.35
C ARG A 201 0.84 -12.32 1.66
N VAL A 202 0.07 -12.51 2.73
CA VAL A 202 0.40 -12.00 4.06
C VAL A 202 0.81 -13.15 4.97
N GLU A 203 1.95 -12.99 5.61
CA GLU A 203 2.37 -13.90 6.67
C GLU A 203 1.43 -13.80 7.87
N GLY A 204 0.95 -14.95 8.35
CA GLY A 204 -0.07 -15.03 9.40
C GLY A 204 0.47 -15.35 10.80
N SER A 205 1.78 -15.26 11.04
CA SER A 205 2.34 -15.35 12.40
C SER A 205 1.86 -14.19 13.26
N ALA A 206 1.84 -14.36 14.58
CA ALA A 206 1.42 -13.32 15.51
C ALA A 206 2.32 -12.09 15.39
N ASP A 207 3.60 -12.29 15.22
CA ASP A 207 4.62 -11.26 15.14
C ASP A 207 4.49 -10.43 13.85
N ALA A 208 4.45 -11.09 12.69
CA ALA A 208 4.28 -10.41 11.40
C ALA A 208 2.97 -9.62 11.33
N VAL A 209 1.87 -10.18 11.86
CA VAL A 209 0.58 -9.49 11.91
C VAL A 209 0.63 -8.30 12.87
N TYR A 210 1.29 -8.45 14.04
CA TYR A 210 1.47 -7.36 14.99
C TYR A 210 2.20 -6.17 14.35
N HIS A 211 3.38 -6.38 13.78
CA HIS A 211 4.16 -5.31 13.16
C HIS A 211 3.43 -4.65 11.98
N ARG A 212 2.71 -5.44 11.17
CA ARG A 212 1.87 -4.91 10.08
C ARG A 212 0.73 -4.04 10.59
N LEU A 213 0.02 -4.47 11.64
CA LEU A 213 -1.07 -3.69 12.24
C LEU A 213 -0.55 -2.40 12.87
N VAL A 214 0.55 -2.48 13.64
CA VAL A 214 1.19 -1.27 14.22
C VAL A 214 1.56 -0.30 13.11
N ARG A 215 2.20 -0.76 12.04
CA ARG A 215 2.59 0.08 10.90
C ARG A 215 1.40 0.79 10.29
N TYR A 216 0.31 0.07 9.97
CA TYR A 216 -0.87 0.66 9.36
C TYR A 216 -1.53 1.69 10.27
N MET A 217 -1.79 1.30 11.52
CA MET A 217 -2.43 2.18 12.48
C MET A 217 -1.55 3.38 12.86
N ARG A 218 -0.23 3.19 12.91
CA ARG A 218 0.69 4.30 13.20
C ARG A 218 0.76 5.30 12.05
N ALA A 219 0.82 4.83 10.81
CA ALA A 219 0.77 5.68 9.62
C ALA A 219 -0.53 6.50 9.61
N ASP A 220 -1.67 5.86 9.80
CA ASP A 220 -2.97 6.53 9.88
C ASP A 220 -3.04 7.53 11.04
N HIS A 221 -2.53 7.17 12.23
CA HIS A 221 -2.57 8.05 13.40
C HIS A 221 -1.78 9.34 13.20
N VAL A 222 -0.57 9.25 12.63
CA VAL A 222 0.27 10.45 12.44
C VAL A 222 -0.25 11.39 11.35
N HIS A 223 -1.05 10.87 10.39
CA HIS A 223 -1.64 11.69 9.32
C HIS A 223 -2.98 12.33 9.74
N ASP A 224 -3.91 11.53 10.29
CA ASP A 224 -5.30 11.95 10.49
C ASP A 224 -5.75 11.90 11.96
N GLY A 225 -4.95 11.26 12.84
CA GLY A 225 -5.38 10.91 14.20
C GLY A 225 -6.33 9.71 14.20
N LEU A 226 -6.36 8.95 15.29
CA LEU A 226 -7.23 7.78 15.46
C LEU A 226 -8.09 7.84 16.72
N GLU A 227 -8.06 8.95 17.46
CA GLU A 227 -8.78 9.10 18.73
C GLU A 227 -10.31 9.02 18.57
N PRO A 228 -10.92 9.64 17.53
CA PRO A 228 -12.36 9.52 17.30
C PRO A 228 -12.78 8.08 17.00
N GLU A 229 -11.99 7.37 16.19
CA GLU A 229 -12.22 5.97 15.86
C GLU A 229 -12.06 5.08 17.09
N LEU A 230 -11.05 5.33 17.93
CA LEU A 230 -10.87 4.59 19.18
C LEU A 230 -12.10 4.72 20.09
N VAL A 231 -12.63 5.93 20.25
CA VAL A 231 -13.85 6.15 21.05
C VAL A 231 -15.03 5.42 20.44
N LEU A 232 -15.27 5.60 19.15
CA LEU A 232 -16.39 4.97 18.43
C LEU A 232 -16.34 3.45 18.57
N TRP A 233 -15.20 2.83 18.24
CA TRP A 233 -15.08 1.37 18.24
C TRP A 233 -15.05 0.79 19.66
N SER A 234 -14.60 1.54 20.66
CA SER A 234 -14.72 1.13 22.06
C SER A 234 -16.19 1.05 22.50
N VAL A 235 -17.01 2.05 22.15
CA VAL A 235 -18.45 2.02 22.42
C VAL A 235 -19.14 0.87 21.69
N VAL A 236 -18.81 0.67 20.41
CA VAL A 236 -19.37 -0.44 19.60
C VAL A 236 -18.98 -1.79 20.20
N ALA A 237 -17.72 -1.97 20.64
CA ALA A 237 -17.28 -3.22 21.28
C ALA A 237 -18.02 -3.49 22.61
N VAL A 238 -18.24 -2.46 23.43
CA VAL A 238 -19.04 -2.60 24.67
C VAL A 238 -20.49 -3.02 24.35
N ILE A 239 -21.13 -2.39 23.37
CA ILE A 239 -22.47 -2.77 22.92
C ILE A 239 -22.48 -4.21 22.40
N ALA A 240 -21.45 -4.61 21.63
CA ALA A 240 -21.32 -5.96 21.11
C ALA A 240 -21.16 -7.02 22.22
N LEU A 241 -20.50 -6.69 23.32
CA LEU A 241 -20.42 -7.56 24.50
C LEU A 241 -21.76 -7.71 25.23
N LEU A 242 -22.57 -6.64 25.26
CA LEU A 242 -23.91 -6.67 25.89
C LEU A 242 -24.94 -7.41 25.02
N PHE A 243 -24.77 -7.38 23.69
CA PHE A 243 -25.70 -7.98 22.72
C PHE A 243 -24.92 -8.88 21.70
N PRO A 244 -24.33 -10.01 22.16
CA PRO A 244 -23.39 -10.78 21.34
C PRO A 244 -24.00 -11.39 20.07
N LEU A 245 -25.22 -11.91 20.13
CA LEU A 245 -25.84 -12.56 18.97
C LEU A 245 -26.19 -11.59 17.84
N PRO A 246 -26.91 -10.48 18.09
CA PRO A 246 -27.17 -9.50 17.05
C PRO A 246 -25.87 -8.83 16.55
N ALA A 247 -24.91 -8.55 17.41
CA ALA A 247 -23.63 -7.98 17.02
C ALA A 247 -22.85 -8.93 16.09
N ALA A 248 -22.80 -10.22 16.42
CA ALA A 248 -22.16 -11.24 15.57
C ALA A 248 -22.84 -11.33 14.20
N ALA A 249 -24.18 -11.34 14.15
CA ALA A 249 -24.91 -11.37 12.89
C ALA A 249 -24.63 -10.13 12.04
N ILE A 250 -24.70 -8.93 12.63
CA ILE A 250 -24.46 -7.67 11.92
C ILE A 250 -23.01 -7.59 11.42
N ALA A 251 -22.02 -7.88 12.27
CA ALA A 251 -20.62 -7.86 11.88
C ALA A 251 -20.32 -8.84 10.74
N THR A 252 -20.83 -10.07 10.83
CA THR A 252 -20.64 -11.09 9.78
C THR A 252 -21.29 -10.67 8.47
N LEU A 253 -22.49 -10.11 8.49
CA LEU A 253 -23.18 -9.62 7.29
C LEU A 253 -22.46 -8.42 6.68
N ALA A 254 -22.00 -7.48 7.50
CA ALA A 254 -21.26 -6.30 7.03
C ALA A 254 -19.93 -6.68 6.36
N VAL A 255 -19.11 -7.49 7.03
CA VAL A 255 -17.82 -7.98 6.48
C VAL A 255 -18.05 -8.89 5.28
N GLY A 256 -19.04 -9.79 5.35
CA GLY A 256 -19.39 -10.66 4.23
C GLY A 256 -19.85 -9.87 3.00
N GLY A 257 -20.65 -8.82 3.20
CA GLY A 257 -21.08 -7.91 2.14
C GLY A 257 -19.92 -7.12 1.54
N ALA A 258 -19.01 -6.61 2.35
CA ALA A 258 -17.80 -5.92 1.89
C ALA A 258 -16.90 -6.86 1.07
N LEU A 259 -16.68 -8.09 1.52
CA LEU A 259 -15.92 -9.10 0.79
C LEU A 259 -16.61 -9.52 -0.53
N ALA A 260 -17.93 -9.67 -0.51
CA ALA A 260 -18.68 -10.03 -1.71
C ALA A 260 -18.68 -8.92 -2.77
N SER A 261 -18.64 -7.65 -2.38
CA SER A 261 -18.59 -6.51 -3.31
C SER A 261 -17.30 -6.43 -4.13
N VAL A 262 -16.27 -7.19 -3.72
CA VAL A 262 -14.97 -7.28 -4.39
C VAL A 262 -14.64 -8.70 -4.87
N ASP A 263 -15.68 -9.56 -5.02
CA ASP A 263 -15.58 -10.97 -5.42
C ASP A 263 -14.68 -11.85 -4.51
N GLN A 264 -14.54 -11.47 -3.24
CA GLN A 264 -13.67 -12.11 -2.28
C GLN A 264 -14.43 -12.79 -1.13
N LEU A 265 -15.61 -13.35 -1.40
CA LEU A 265 -16.38 -14.03 -0.37
C LEU A 265 -15.57 -15.20 0.22
N ARG A 266 -15.07 -15.04 1.44
CA ARG A 266 -14.25 -16.01 2.16
C ARG A 266 -14.87 -16.34 3.52
N LEU A 267 -14.47 -17.49 4.06
CA LEU A 267 -14.83 -17.90 5.42
C LEU A 267 -14.32 -16.93 6.51
N ASP A 268 -13.48 -15.98 6.16
CA ASP A 268 -12.94 -14.98 7.10
C ASP A 268 -14.02 -14.09 7.72
N ALA A 269 -15.20 -13.97 7.08
CA ALA A 269 -16.35 -13.27 7.65
C ALA A 269 -16.83 -13.87 9.01
N VAL A 270 -16.56 -15.15 9.30
CA VAL A 270 -16.90 -15.75 10.61
C VAL A 270 -16.09 -15.16 11.75
N PHE A 271 -14.92 -14.58 11.45
CA PHE A 271 -14.08 -13.89 12.43
C PHE A 271 -14.50 -12.43 12.67
N ALA A 272 -15.53 -11.91 11.99
CA ALA A 272 -15.95 -10.53 12.11
C ALA A 272 -16.33 -10.13 13.54
N TYR A 273 -17.03 -11.00 14.29
CA TYR A 273 -17.38 -10.70 15.67
C TYR A 273 -16.18 -10.61 16.62
N PRO A 274 -15.27 -11.60 16.71
CA PRO A 274 -14.07 -11.45 17.52
C PRO A 274 -13.17 -10.30 17.00
N ALA A 275 -13.10 -10.06 15.70
CA ALA A 275 -12.37 -8.93 15.12
C ALA A 275 -12.92 -7.58 15.61
N LEU A 276 -14.24 -7.42 15.66
CA LEU A 276 -14.90 -6.22 16.21
C LEU A 276 -14.52 -5.97 17.66
N LEU A 277 -14.43 -7.02 18.48
CA LEU A 277 -14.06 -6.88 19.90
C LEU A 277 -12.59 -6.48 20.12
N VAL A 278 -11.69 -6.89 19.24
CA VAL A 278 -10.25 -6.54 19.35
C VAL A 278 -9.91 -5.23 18.64
N LEU A 279 -10.80 -4.70 17.81
CA LEU A 279 -10.55 -3.50 17.00
C LEU A 279 -10.12 -2.27 17.82
N PRO A 280 -10.72 -1.96 19.00
CA PRO A 280 -10.23 -0.87 19.84
C PRO A 280 -8.77 -1.05 20.28
N VAL A 281 -8.34 -2.30 20.52
CA VAL A 281 -6.96 -2.60 20.89
C VAL A 281 -6.03 -2.36 19.70
N VAL A 282 -6.42 -2.79 18.51
CA VAL A 282 -5.66 -2.55 17.27
C VAL A 282 -5.48 -1.05 17.02
N ILE A 283 -6.53 -0.26 17.18
CA ILE A 283 -6.46 1.21 17.04
C ILE A 283 -5.55 1.82 18.11
N ALA A 284 -5.71 1.42 19.37
CA ALA A 284 -4.90 1.92 20.48
C ALA A 284 -3.40 1.61 20.29
N MET A 285 -3.06 0.47 19.67
CA MET A 285 -1.67 0.14 19.34
C MET A 285 -1.07 1.20 18.41
N GLY A 286 -1.77 1.67 17.38
CA GLY A 286 -1.29 2.73 16.49
C GLY A 286 -1.07 4.07 17.18
N ILE A 287 -1.85 4.37 18.24
CA ILE A 287 -1.70 5.60 19.01
C ILE A 287 -0.47 5.52 19.95
N VAL A 288 -0.29 4.37 20.62
CA VAL A 288 0.68 4.22 21.71
C VAL A 288 2.04 3.70 21.24
N VAL A 289 2.04 2.77 20.27
CA VAL A 289 3.26 2.11 19.82
C VAL A 289 3.88 2.91 18.68
N THR A 290 5.14 3.31 18.85
CA THR A 290 5.89 4.07 17.84
C THR A 290 6.85 3.23 17.03
N ASP A 291 7.23 2.05 17.55
CA ASP A 291 8.29 1.21 17.00
C ASP A 291 7.69 -0.05 16.36
N PHE A 292 8.15 -0.40 15.18
CA PHE A 292 7.74 -1.63 14.47
C PHE A 292 8.84 -2.06 13.49
N GLU A 293 8.73 -3.32 13.03
CA GLU A 293 9.59 -3.87 11.99
C GLU A 293 8.86 -3.95 10.65
N TRP A 294 9.58 -3.59 9.58
CA TRP A 294 9.07 -3.69 8.21
C TRP A 294 10.24 -3.90 7.23
N THR A 295 10.16 -4.95 6.42
CA THR A 295 11.15 -5.29 5.39
C THR A 295 12.59 -5.33 5.92
N GLY A 296 12.80 -6.03 7.07
CA GLY A 296 14.13 -6.20 7.68
C GLY A 296 14.71 -4.90 8.27
N ARG A 297 13.89 -3.90 8.53
CA ARG A 297 14.29 -2.67 9.23
C ARG A 297 13.35 -2.37 10.38
N ARG A 298 13.91 -1.81 11.43
CA ARG A 298 13.15 -1.31 12.56
C ARG A 298 12.98 0.21 12.44
N TYR A 299 11.74 0.65 12.51
CA TYR A 299 11.35 2.06 12.42
C TYR A 299 10.77 2.55 13.73
N ARG A 300 11.02 3.84 14.02
CA ARG A 300 10.30 4.61 15.02
C ARG A 300 9.66 5.81 14.35
N VAL A 301 8.33 5.91 14.46
CA VAL A 301 7.56 6.99 13.83
C VAL A 301 6.84 7.78 14.91
N ARG A 302 7.13 9.07 15.04
CA ARG A 302 6.51 9.96 16.02
C ARG A 302 5.53 10.93 15.39
N ALA A 303 5.83 11.42 14.18
CA ALA A 303 5.00 12.31 13.38
C ALA A 303 5.17 11.96 11.89
N VAL A 304 4.43 12.64 11.01
CA VAL A 304 4.51 12.42 9.55
C VAL A 304 5.94 12.58 9.03
N ASP A 305 6.63 13.60 9.52
CA ASP A 305 7.99 13.97 9.15
C ASP A 305 9.06 13.62 10.22
N ASP A 306 8.69 12.83 11.23
CA ASP A 306 9.60 12.30 12.27
C ASP A 306 9.64 10.76 12.19
N VAL A 307 10.35 10.27 11.19
CA VAL A 307 10.61 8.86 10.93
C VAL A 307 12.09 8.56 11.19
N GLU A 308 12.36 7.71 12.13
CA GLU A 308 13.71 7.29 12.51
C GLU A 308 13.92 5.82 12.11
N VAL A 309 14.95 5.53 11.34
CA VAL A 309 15.40 4.17 11.03
C VAL A 309 16.37 3.75 12.13
N LEU A 310 16.02 2.77 12.95
CA LEU A 310 16.78 2.37 14.14
C LEU A 310 17.90 1.40 13.81
N ASP A 311 17.54 0.30 13.15
CA ASP A 311 18.48 -0.77 12.77
C ASP A 311 18.02 -1.43 11.46
N ARG A 312 18.97 -2.00 10.72
CA ARG A 312 18.73 -3.00 9.69
C ARG A 312 19.17 -4.35 10.25
N ASP A 313 18.26 -5.29 10.37
CA ASP A 313 18.66 -6.69 10.67
C ASP A 313 19.45 -7.22 9.47
N VAL A 314 20.69 -7.59 9.74
CA VAL A 314 21.66 -8.09 8.74
C VAL A 314 21.39 -9.57 8.47
#